data_f494db0817f135a8d0c1aca99f515e1f
#
_entry.id   f494db0817f135a8d0c1aca99f515e1f
#
_cell.length_a   1.000
_cell.length_b   1.000
_cell.length_c   1.000
_cell.angle_alpha   90.00
_cell.angle_beta   90.00
_cell.angle_gamma   90.00
#
_symmetry.space_group_name_H-M   'P 1'
#
loop_
_entity.id
_entity.type
_entity.pdbx_description
1 polymer ?
#
loop_
_entity_poly.entity_id
_entity_poly.type
_entity_poly.pdbx_seq_one_letter_code
_entity_poly.pdbx_strand_id
1 'polypeptide(L)'
;SLKENIDEELLPDGKMYYNIAQRILEPTIKNNFDIIADQCEKTQNILNKKAKIGLQSAKIDYNEEKTRSIINYISNAESYSQRENSFLSAIVTNAKSIVDDAVKNNADLHYKAGLNPKIIRTARGKTCKWCQAVAGIYDYSKVSNTGNDVFRRHANCDCSVVYDPGDKSNKVQNVWNKKIEYRPKQEEIKKRIILSKENKKISNKNIIEMRKLVGTKIGTAEISSFSEHFEERMQERGVEMESVLDA
;
A
#
# COMPACT_ATOMS: atom_id res chain seq x y z
N SER A 1 -17.34 1.87 -25.00
CA SER A 1 -16.01 2.39 -24.57
C SER A 1 -16.10 3.88 -24.32
N LEU A 2 -15.09 4.50 -23.64
CA LEU A 2 -15.06 5.96 -23.45
C LEU A 2 -15.13 6.70 -24.79
N LYS A 3 -14.52 6.16 -25.83
CA LYS A 3 -14.53 6.72 -27.19
C LYS A 3 -15.94 6.78 -27.82
N GLU A 4 -16.79 5.83 -27.53
CA GLU A 4 -18.16 5.76 -28.07
C GLU A 4 -19.14 6.62 -27.26
N ASN A 5 -18.78 7.01 -26.05
CA ASN A 5 -19.65 7.74 -25.13
C ASN A 5 -19.31 9.23 -24.98
N ILE A 6 -18.22 9.70 -25.60
CA ILE A 6 -17.86 11.12 -25.62
C ILE A 6 -18.03 11.60 -27.06
N ASP A 7 -19.07 12.38 -27.28
CA ASP A 7 -19.35 13.04 -28.54
C ASP A 7 -18.97 14.51 -28.42
N GLU A 8 -18.07 14.98 -29.30
CA GLU A 8 -17.60 16.36 -29.32
C GLU A 8 -18.75 17.34 -29.61
N GLU A 9 -19.74 16.95 -30.39
CA GLU A 9 -20.90 17.78 -30.70
C GLU A 9 -21.76 18.10 -29.47
N LEU A 10 -21.69 17.25 -28.44
CA LEU A 10 -22.36 17.44 -27.16
C LEU A 10 -21.55 18.25 -26.14
N LEU A 11 -20.29 18.57 -26.47
CA LEU A 11 -19.42 19.34 -25.60
C LEU A 11 -19.59 20.83 -25.91
N PRO A 12 -19.67 21.71 -24.87
CA PRO A 12 -19.71 23.15 -25.07
C PRO A 12 -18.47 23.61 -25.87
N ASP A 13 -18.69 24.30 -26.98
CA ASP A 13 -17.64 24.77 -27.89
C ASP A 13 -16.67 23.65 -28.37
N GLY A 14 -17.13 22.40 -28.42
CA GLY A 14 -16.28 21.25 -28.73
C GLY A 14 -15.18 20.98 -27.69
N LYS A 15 -15.29 21.55 -26.49
CA LYS A 15 -14.26 21.52 -25.47
C LYS A 15 -14.68 20.74 -24.22
N MET A 16 -13.82 19.83 -23.77
CA MET A 16 -14.04 19.12 -22.53
C MET A 16 -13.50 19.96 -21.35
N TYR A 17 -14.36 20.84 -20.81
CA TYR A 17 -14.01 21.65 -19.67
C TYR A 17 -13.71 20.81 -18.43
N TYR A 18 -12.88 21.33 -17.52
CA TYR A 18 -12.38 20.60 -16.35
C TYR A 18 -13.50 19.97 -15.51
N ASN A 19 -14.55 20.69 -15.23
CA ASN A 19 -15.70 20.19 -14.44
C ASN A 19 -16.45 19.04 -15.15
N ILE A 20 -16.54 19.09 -16.48
CA ILE A 20 -17.13 18.00 -17.29
C ILE A 20 -16.20 16.80 -17.27
N ALA A 21 -14.90 17.01 -17.56
CA ALA A 21 -13.88 15.98 -17.54
C ALA A 21 -13.80 15.29 -16.18
N GLN A 22 -13.76 16.05 -15.09
CA GLN A 22 -13.71 15.50 -13.73
C GLN A 22 -14.91 14.62 -13.44
N ARG A 23 -16.12 15.10 -13.70
CA ARG A 23 -17.36 14.37 -13.41
C ARG A 23 -17.49 13.06 -14.18
N ILE A 24 -16.96 12.98 -15.40
CA ILE A 24 -17.03 11.78 -16.23
C ILE A 24 -15.84 10.86 -15.99
N LEU A 25 -14.62 11.41 -15.95
CA LEU A 25 -13.40 10.61 -15.98
C LEU A 25 -12.98 10.11 -14.60
N GLU A 26 -13.16 10.90 -13.54
CA GLU A 26 -12.74 10.50 -12.19
C GLU A 26 -13.41 9.19 -11.73
N PRO A 27 -14.75 9.06 -11.78
CA PRO A 27 -15.40 7.81 -11.40
C PRO A 27 -15.04 6.66 -12.36
N THR A 28 -14.87 6.94 -13.66
CA THR A 28 -14.51 5.92 -14.65
C THR A 28 -13.10 5.39 -14.42
N ILE A 29 -12.12 6.27 -14.20
CA ILE A 29 -10.72 5.88 -13.92
C ILE A 29 -10.63 5.14 -12.58
N LYS A 30 -11.37 5.61 -11.56
CA LYS A 30 -11.43 4.96 -10.26
C LYS A 30 -12.01 3.55 -10.36
N ASN A 31 -13.13 3.38 -11.05
CA ASN A 31 -13.72 2.07 -11.27
C ASN A 31 -12.79 1.11 -12.04
N ASN A 32 -12.11 1.61 -13.07
CA ASN A 32 -11.10 0.84 -13.79
C ASN A 32 -9.95 0.42 -12.87
N PHE A 33 -9.49 1.33 -12.00
CA PHE A 33 -8.48 1.02 -11.00
C PHE A 33 -8.95 -0.12 -10.09
N ASP A 34 -10.14 -0.01 -9.52
CA ASP A 34 -10.67 -1.00 -8.57
C ASP A 34 -10.78 -2.40 -9.21
N ILE A 35 -11.25 -2.48 -10.46
CA ILE A 35 -11.33 -3.74 -11.22
C ILE A 35 -9.93 -4.33 -11.47
N ILE A 36 -8.97 -3.52 -11.91
CA ILE A 36 -7.62 -3.98 -12.23
C ILE A 36 -6.88 -4.38 -10.95
N ALA A 37 -6.98 -3.58 -9.89
CA ALA A 37 -6.34 -3.86 -8.62
C ALA A 37 -6.86 -5.16 -7.99
N ASP A 38 -8.18 -5.37 -7.97
CA ASP A 38 -8.80 -6.62 -7.50
C ASP A 38 -8.32 -7.84 -8.31
N GLN A 39 -8.25 -7.70 -9.64
CA GLN A 39 -7.78 -8.78 -10.50
C GLN A 39 -6.28 -9.06 -10.28
N CYS A 40 -5.45 -8.05 -10.09
CA CYS A 40 -4.03 -8.21 -9.76
C CYS A 40 -3.87 -8.93 -8.42
N GLU A 41 -4.62 -8.53 -7.39
CA GLU A 41 -4.59 -9.16 -6.06
C GLU A 41 -4.96 -10.64 -6.13
N LYS A 42 -6.09 -10.97 -6.77
CA LYS A 42 -6.54 -12.36 -6.97
C LYS A 42 -5.50 -13.20 -7.71
N THR A 43 -4.95 -12.65 -8.80
CA THR A 43 -3.94 -13.35 -9.60
C THR A 43 -2.67 -13.60 -8.79
N GLN A 44 -2.19 -12.59 -8.07
CA GLN A 44 -0.99 -12.72 -7.25
C GLN A 44 -1.16 -13.74 -6.12
N ASN A 45 -2.31 -13.76 -5.44
CA ASN A 45 -2.61 -14.74 -4.41
C ASN A 45 -2.60 -16.18 -4.97
N ILE A 46 -3.10 -16.39 -6.20
CA ILE A 46 -3.04 -17.68 -6.90
C ILE A 46 -1.58 -18.04 -7.20
N LEU A 47 -0.77 -17.08 -7.69
CA LEU A 47 0.64 -17.30 -8.00
C LEU A 47 1.45 -17.61 -6.74
N ASN A 48 1.24 -16.88 -5.66
CA ASN A 48 1.86 -17.14 -4.36
C ASN A 48 1.54 -18.56 -3.85
N LYS A 49 0.26 -18.96 -3.93
CA LYS A 49 -0.16 -20.31 -3.56
C LYS A 49 0.51 -21.39 -4.42
N LYS A 50 0.54 -21.22 -5.74
CA LYS A 50 1.23 -22.16 -6.66
C LYS A 50 2.72 -22.24 -6.37
N ALA A 51 3.34 -21.11 -6.07
CA ALA A 51 4.76 -21.04 -5.70
C ALA A 51 5.03 -21.50 -4.26
N LYS A 52 4.00 -21.88 -3.47
CA LYS A 52 4.08 -22.23 -2.04
C LYS A 52 4.69 -21.08 -1.21
N ILE A 53 4.46 -19.85 -1.60
CA ILE A 53 4.79 -18.65 -0.85
C ILE A 53 3.62 -18.34 0.07
N GLY A 54 3.83 -18.31 1.38
CA GLY A 54 2.80 -18.10 2.40
C GLY A 54 2.45 -16.62 2.61
N LEU A 55 2.62 -15.77 1.59
CA LEU A 55 2.31 -14.34 1.65
C LEU A 55 1.03 -14.03 0.88
N GLN A 56 0.27 -13.08 1.39
CA GLN A 56 -0.83 -12.45 0.67
C GLN A 56 -0.28 -11.43 -0.33
N SER A 57 -1.06 -11.10 -1.35
CA SER A 57 -0.71 -10.03 -2.29
C SER A 57 -0.56 -8.68 -1.59
N ALA A 58 0.40 -7.89 -2.03
CA ALA A 58 0.50 -6.50 -1.62
C ALA A 58 -0.66 -5.69 -2.21
N LYS A 59 -1.15 -4.72 -1.44
CA LYS A 59 -2.16 -3.76 -1.92
C LYS A 59 -1.55 -2.72 -2.84
N ILE A 60 -2.39 -2.19 -3.72
CA ILE A 60 -2.05 -1.11 -4.64
C ILE A 60 -2.89 0.09 -4.21
N ASP A 61 -2.26 1.26 -4.09
CA ASP A 61 -2.96 2.50 -3.75
C ASP A 61 -3.40 3.24 -5.02
N TYR A 62 -4.59 3.82 -4.96
CA TYR A 62 -5.10 4.66 -6.03
C TYR A 62 -4.32 5.98 -6.11
N ASN A 63 -3.83 6.31 -7.31
CA ASN A 63 -3.06 7.53 -7.52
C ASN A 63 -3.95 8.65 -8.07
N GLU A 64 -4.46 9.48 -7.16
CA GLU A 64 -5.31 10.63 -7.49
C GLU A 64 -4.58 11.67 -8.34
N GLU A 65 -3.28 11.87 -8.15
CA GLU A 65 -2.49 12.84 -8.91
C GLU A 65 -2.39 12.45 -10.39
N LYS A 66 -2.21 11.15 -10.68
CA LYS A 66 -2.24 10.66 -12.07
C LYS A 66 -3.60 10.93 -12.71
N THR A 67 -4.69 10.68 -11.99
CA THR A 67 -6.04 10.94 -12.49
C THR A 67 -6.26 12.43 -12.75
N ARG A 68 -5.89 13.28 -11.81
CA ARG A 68 -5.95 14.73 -11.96
C ARG A 68 -5.10 15.23 -13.14
N SER A 69 -3.93 14.65 -13.34
CA SER A 69 -3.06 14.98 -14.49
C SER A 69 -3.71 14.63 -15.82
N ILE A 70 -4.42 13.51 -15.92
CA ILE A 70 -5.17 13.11 -17.13
C ILE A 70 -6.33 14.08 -17.39
N ILE A 71 -7.08 14.44 -16.35
CA ILE A 71 -8.18 15.39 -16.42
C ILE A 71 -7.67 16.77 -16.89
N ASN A 72 -6.60 17.27 -16.28
CA ASN A 72 -5.97 18.53 -16.68
C ASN A 72 -5.48 18.48 -18.13
N TYR A 73 -4.91 17.35 -18.55
CA TYR A 73 -4.38 17.22 -19.91
C TYR A 73 -5.47 17.39 -20.96
N ILE A 74 -6.64 16.76 -20.79
CA ILE A 74 -7.72 16.88 -21.78
C ILE A 74 -8.46 18.22 -21.65
N SER A 75 -8.65 18.74 -20.45
CA SER A 75 -9.37 19.99 -20.23
C SER A 75 -8.61 21.25 -20.69
N ASN A 76 -7.29 21.16 -20.81
CA ASN A 76 -6.45 22.23 -21.34
C ASN A 76 -6.30 22.20 -22.87
N ALA A 77 -7.03 21.33 -23.56
CA ALA A 77 -7.07 21.33 -25.04
C ALA A 77 -7.96 22.46 -25.55
N GLU A 78 -7.68 22.96 -26.75
CA GLU A 78 -8.54 23.93 -27.44
C GLU A 78 -9.85 23.26 -27.90
N SER A 79 -9.77 21.99 -28.36
CA SER A 79 -10.91 21.14 -28.64
C SER A 79 -10.63 19.71 -28.18
N TYR A 80 -11.70 18.92 -28.00
CA TYR A 80 -11.56 17.51 -27.63
C TYR A 80 -10.83 16.70 -28.68
N SER A 81 -11.21 16.87 -29.95
CA SER A 81 -10.61 16.18 -31.09
C SER A 81 -9.11 16.36 -31.21
N GLN A 82 -8.60 17.55 -30.83
CA GLN A 82 -7.15 17.86 -30.83
C GLN A 82 -6.35 16.87 -29.99
N ARG A 83 -6.89 16.40 -28.86
CA ARG A 83 -6.17 15.53 -27.91
C ARG A 83 -6.81 14.16 -27.68
N GLU A 84 -7.89 13.85 -28.37
CA GLU A 84 -8.63 12.60 -28.19
C GLU A 84 -7.71 11.36 -28.19
N ASN A 85 -6.94 11.17 -29.25
CA ASN A 85 -6.09 9.99 -29.40
C ASN A 85 -5.02 9.90 -28.30
N SER A 86 -4.40 11.04 -27.96
CA SER A 86 -3.38 11.10 -26.91
C SER A 86 -3.99 10.88 -25.52
N PHE A 87 -5.18 11.39 -25.28
CA PHE A 87 -5.95 11.19 -24.07
C PHE A 87 -6.36 9.72 -23.90
N LEU A 88 -6.91 9.07 -24.93
CA LEU A 88 -7.25 7.65 -24.89
C LEU A 88 -6.00 6.78 -24.64
N SER A 89 -4.88 7.14 -25.27
CA SER A 89 -3.59 6.49 -24.99
C SER A 89 -3.13 6.67 -23.54
N ALA A 90 -3.35 7.85 -22.94
CA ALA A 90 -3.02 8.10 -21.55
C ALA A 90 -3.88 7.24 -20.60
N ILE A 91 -5.16 7.05 -20.88
CA ILE A 91 -6.05 6.15 -20.12
C ILE A 91 -5.55 4.71 -20.17
N VAL A 92 -5.21 4.20 -21.36
CA VAL A 92 -4.67 2.84 -21.53
C VAL A 92 -3.33 2.69 -20.81
N THR A 93 -2.45 3.70 -20.93
CA THR A 93 -1.15 3.68 -20.24
C THR A 93 -1.31 3.71 -18.73
N ASN A 94 -2.27 4.48 -18.21
CA ASN A 94 -2.61 4.49 -16.79
C ASN A 94 -3.08 3.10 -16.32
N ALA A 95 -3.98 2.46 -17.06
CA ALA A 95 -4.44 1.09 -16.73
C ALA A 95 -3.27 0.08 -16.69
N LYS A 96 -2.36 0.13 -17.66
CA LYS A 96 -1.14 -0.71 -17.66
C LYS A 96 -0.22 -0.40 -16.48
N SER A 97 -0.13 0.86 -16.04
CA SER A 97 0.73 1.24 -14.92
C SER A 97 0.23 0.68 -13.58
N ILE A 98 -1.08 0.46 -13.41
CA ILE A 98 -1.63 -0.19 -12.21
C ILE A 98 -1.08 -1.62 -12.06
N VAL A 99 -0.96 -2.36 -13.17
CA VAL A 99 -0.36 -3.70 -13.17
C VAL A 99 1.14 -3.62 -12.81
N ASP A 100 1.86 -2.61 -13.31
CA ASP A 100 3.28 -2.43 -12.95
C ASP A 100 3.46 -2.07 -11.47
N ASP A 101 2.56 -1.25 -10.92
CA ASP A 101 2.54 -0.92 -9.49
C ASP A 101 2.25 -2.18 -8.65
N ALA A 102 1.34 -3.07 -9.12
CA ALA A 102 1.12 -4.38 -8.50
C ALA A 102 2.38 -5.24 -8.50
N VAL A 103 3.06 -5.36 -9.64
CA VAL A 103 4.32 -6.12 -9.77
C VAL A 103 5.38 -5.55 -8.82
N LYS A 104 5.55 -4.23 -8.78
CA LYS A 104 6.51 -3.54 -7.93
C LYS A 104 6.25 -3.79 -6.44
N ASN A 105 5.00 -3.59 -6.00
CA ASN A 105 4.63 -3.74 -4.58
C ASN A 105 4.77 -5.20 -4.11
N ASN A 106 4.40 -6.17 -4.95
CA ASN A 106 4.58 -7.59 -4.62
C ASN A 106 6.06 -8.02 -4.63
N ALA A 107 6.86 -7.51 -5.57
CA ALA A 107 8.30 -7.75 -5.57
C ALA A 107 8.95 -7.15 -4.31
N ASP A 108 8.54 -5.96 -3.88
CA ASP A 108 9.00 -5.33 -2.65
C ASP A 108 8.65 -6.14 -1.40
N LEU A 109 7.38 -6.60 -1.32
CA LEU A 109 6.92 -7.46 -0.24
C LEU A 109 7.73 -8.75 -0.16
N HIS A 110 7.95 -9.41 -1.32
CA HIS A 110 8.74 -10.63 -1.38
C HIS A 110 10.21 -10.40 -1.04
N TYR A 111 10.78 -9.29 -1.47
CA TYR A 111 12.15 -8.92 -1.10
C TYR A 111 12.30 -8.69 0.41
N LYS A 112 11.37 -7.94 1.02
CA LYS A 112 11.32 -7.74 2.48
C LYS A 112 11.10 -9.03 3.26
N ALA A 113 10.43 -10.00 2.66
CA ALA A 113 10.25 -11.34 3.22
C ALA A 113 11.47 -12.26 3.06
N GLY A 114 12.55 -11.76 2.43
CA GLY A 114 13.82 -12.48 2.28
C GLY A 114 13.95 -13.31 1.00
N LEU A 115 13.04 -13.12 0.03
CA LEU A 115 13.20 -13.65 -1.32
C LEU A 115 14.12 -12.73 -2.14
N ASN A 116 14.57 -13.21 -3.29
CA ASN A 116 15.41 -12.43 -4.22
C ASN A 116 14.67 -12.23 -5.56
N PRO A 117 13.61 -11.37 -5.58
CA PRO A 117 12.83 -11.20 -6.79
C PRO A 117 13.63 -10.57 -7.91
N LYS A 118 13.36 -11.02 -9.15
CA LYS A 118 13.90 -10.44 -10.37
C LYS A 118 12.79 -9.82 -11.19
N ILE A 119 12.98 -8.59 -11.60
CA ILE A 119 12.04 -7.89 -12.48
C ILE A 119 12.41 -8.18 -13.93
N ILE A 120 11.43 -8.60 -14.71
CA ILE A 120 11.60 -8.93 -16.12
C ILE A 120 10.75 -7.96 -16.93
N ARG A 121 11.44 -7.07 -17.66
CA ARG A 121 10.78 -6.16 -18.60
C ARG A 121 11.03 -6.62 -20.03
N THR A 122 9.95 -6.89 -20.75
CA THR A 122 10.00 -7.36 -22.14
C THR A 122 9.41 -6.30 -23.07
N ALA A 123 10.19 -5.85 -24.02
CA ALA A 123 9.71 -5.01 -25.11
C ALA A 123 8.89 -5.84 -26.09
N ARG A 124 7.68 -5.39 -26.45
CA ARG A 124 6.78 -6.09 -27.37
C ARG A 124 6.39 -5.18 -28.53
N GLY A 125 6.16 -5.78 -29.69
CA GLY A 125 5.70 -5.05 -30.86
C GLY A 125 6.70 -4.03 -31.40
N LYS A 126 6.22 -2.91 -31.96
CA LYS A 126 7.05 -1.79 -32.42
C LYS A 126 7.47 -0.93 -31.23
N THR A 127 8.61 -1.23 -30.66
CA THR A 127 9.14 -0.54 -29.48
C THR A 127 10.09 0.59 -29.84
N CYS A 128 10.03 1.69 -29.11
CA CYS A 128 10.97 2.79 -29.24
C CYS A 128 12.36 2.43 -28.67
N LYS A 129 13.38 3.21 -29.03
CA LYS A 129 14.77 3.00 -28.54
C LYS A 129 14.86 2.96 -27.01
N TRP A 130 14.09 3.79 -26.32
CA TRP A 130 14.07 3.81 -24.86
C TRP A 130 13.51 2.49 -24.29
N CYS A 131 12.38 1.99 -24.81
CA CYS A 131 11.83 0.68 -24.39
C CYS A 131 12.81 -0.46 -24.61
N GLN A 132 13.57 -0.44 -25.72
CA GLN A 132 14.60 -1.44 -26.00
C GLN A 132 15.76 -1.35 -24.99
N ALA A 133 16.17 -0.13 -24.63
CA ALA A 133 17.24 0.10 -23.68
C ALA A 133 16.90 -0.33 -22.24
N VAL A 134 15.61 -0.23 -21.84
CA VAL A 134 15.16 -0.63 -20.50
C VAL A 134 14.57 -2.04 -20.44
N ALA A 135 14.53 -2.77 -21.57
CA ALA A 135 14.17 -4.17 -21.57
C ALA A 135 15.30 -5.01 -20.96
N GLY A 136 14.98 -5.99 -20.12
CA GLY A 136 15.98 -6.82 -19.47
C GLY A 136 15.47 -7.50 -18.23
N ILE A 137 16.39 -8.17 -17.53
CA ILE A 137 16.17 -8.85 -16.26
C ILE A 137 16.99 -8.13 -15.20
N TYR A 138 16.35 -7.71 -14.12
CA TYR A 138 16.96 -6.90 -13.06
C TYR A 138 16.73 -7.55 -11.69
N ASP A 139 17.76 -7.61 -10.85
CA ASP A 139 17.57 -7.90 -9.43
C ASP A 139 16.76 -6.77 -8.80
N TYR A 140 15.69 -7.10 -8.08
CA TYR A 140 14.84 -6.07 -7.47
C TYR A 140 15.62 -5.11 -6.57
N SER A 141 16.60 -5.63 -5.82
CA SER A 141 17.47 -4.82 -4.96
C SER A 141 18.20 -3.68 -5.67
N LYS A 142 18.49 -3.86 -6.98
CA LYS A 142 19.18 -2.86 -7.79
C LYS A 142 18.23 -1.81 -8.38
N VAL A 143 16.94 -2.13 -8.50
CA VAL A 143 15.94 -1.25 -9.12
C VAL A 143 14.90 -0.74 -8.14
N SER A 144 14.91 -1.18 -6.88
CA SER A 144 13.99 -0.75 -5.84
C SER A 144 14.01 0.77 -5.60
N ASN A 145 15.20 1.37 -5.51
CA ASN A 145 15.39 2.80 -5.25
C ASN A 145 15.40 3.64 -6.52
N THR A 146 15.86 3.09 -7.63
CA THR A 146 15.93 3.74 -8.95
C THR A 146 14.79 3.29 -9.87
N GLY A 147 13.87 2.49 -9.37
CA GLY A 147 12.88 1.69 -10.08
C GLY A 147 11.97 2.40 -11.07
N ASN A 148 12.08 3.72 -11.15
CA ASN A 148 11.27 4.52 -12.06
C ASN A 148 11.47 4.16 -13.54
N ASP A 149 12.68 3.84 -13.96
CA ASP A 149 12.94 3.53 -15.37
C ASP A 149 12.43 2.16 -15.76
N VAL A 150 12.60 1.15 -14.91
CA VAL A 150 12.14 -0.23 -15.18
C VAL A 150 10.62 -0.34 -15.15
N PHE A 151 9.95 0.42 -14.25
CA PHE A 151 8.49 0.42 -14.11
C PHE A 151 7.80 1.58 -14.85
N ARG A 152 8.59 2.53 -15.36
CA ARG A 152 8.06 3.71 -16.04
C ARG A 152 7.47 3.34 -17.41
N ARG A 153 6.35 3.98 -17.75
CA ARG A 153 5.72 3.91 -19.07
C ARG A 153 5.68 5.28 -19.73
N HIS A 154 5.81 5.30 -21.04
CA HIS A 154 5.51 6.45 -21.89
C HIS A 154 4.20 6.20 -22.66
N ALA A 155 3.67 7.21 -23.32
CA ALA A 155 2.50 7.06 -24.18
C ALA A 155 2.72 5.94 -25.21
N ASN A 156 1.68 5.14 -25.45
CA ASN A 156 1.71 4.00 -26.38
C ASN A 156 2.76 2.92 -26.06
N CYS A 157 3.19 2.83 -24.80
CA CYS A 157 4.11 1.76 -24.36
C CYS A 157 3.42 0.40 -24.35
N ASP A 158 4.01 -0.58 -25.06
CA ASP A 158 3.48 -1.96 -25.11
C ASP A 158 4.38 -2.99 -24.44
N CYS A 159 5.31 -2.54 -23.59
CA CYS A 159 6.14 -3.43 -22.80
C CYS A 159 5.31 -4.18 -21.77
N SER A 160 5.71 -5.41 -21.45
CA SER A 160 5.23 -6.13 -20.26
C SER A 160 6.27 -6.07 -19.16
N VAL A 161 5.81 -5.93 -17.92
CA VAL A 161 6.62 -6.01 -16.71
C VAL A 161 6.05 -7.13 -15.86
N VAL A 162 6.88 -8.09 -15.53
CA VAL A 162 6.56 -9.21 -14.64
C VAL A 162 7.71 -9.42 -13.68
N TYR A 163 7.53 -10.23 -12.63
CA TYR A 163 8.63 -10.59 -11.77
C TYR A 163 8.67 -12.08 -11.47
N ASP A 164 9.86 -12.59 -11.26
CA ASP A 164 10.13 -13.91 -10.70
C ASP A 164 10.42 -13.70 -9.20
N PRO A 165 9.69 -14.32 -8.28
CA PRO A 165 9.92 -14.17 -6.85
C PRO A 165 11.28 -14.68 -6.38
N GLY A 166 12.04 -15.35 -7.26
CA GLY A 166 13.35 -15.94 -6.98
C GLY A 166 13.27 -17.32 -6.37
N ASP A 167 14.41 -17.98 -6.37
CA ASP A 167 14.52 -19.36 -5.94
C ASP A 167 14.32 -19.50 -4.42
N LYS A 168 13.46 -20.41 -4.02
CA LYS A 168 13.16 -20.72 -2.61
C LYS A 168 14.34 -21.32 -1.86
N SER A 169 15.39 -21.74 -2.57
CA SER A 169 16.41 -22.60 -2.03
C SER A 169 17.26 -21.95 -0.93
N ASN A 170 17.34 -20.62 -0.87
CA ASN A 170 18.38 -20.02 -0.04
C ASN A 170 17.93 -19.07 1.08
N LYS A 171 16.71 -18.59 1.16
CA LYS A 171 16.36 -17.62 2.24
C LYS A 171 14.89 -17.56 2.67
N VAL A 172 13.98 -18.33 2.11
CA VAL A 172 12.66 -18.45 2.72
C VAL A 172 12.84 -19.15 4.05
N GLN A 173 12.82 -18.39 5.12
CA GLN A 173 12.66 -19.00 6.42
C GLN A 173 11.30 -19.70 6.38
N ASN A 174 11.31 -21.00 6.10
CA ASN A 174 10.16 -21.84 6.30
C ASN A 174 9.89 -21.84 7.80
N VAL A 175 8.99 -20.93 8.22
CA VAL A 175 8.63 -20.72 9.63
C VAL A 175 8.15 -22.03 10.27
N TRP A 176 7.66 -22.98 9.43
CA TRP A 176 7.17 -24.28 9.82
C TRP A 176 8.26 -25.35 9.93
N ASN A 177 9.41 -25.20 9.25
CA ASN A 177 10.51 -26.14 9.27
C ASN A 177 11.77 -25.64 10.01
N LYS A 178 11.70 -24.52 10.69
CA LYS A 178 12.73 -24.20 11.68
C LYS A 178 12.61 -25.21 12.80
N LYS A 179 13.47 -26.23 12.80
CA LYS A 179 13.90 -26.82 14.06
C LYS A 179 14.37 -25.63 14.90
N ILE A 180 13.58 -25.30 15.94
CA ILE A 180 13.85 -24.17 16.80
C ILE A 180 15.07 -24.55 17.65
N GLU A 181 16.24 -24.35 17.12
CA GLU A 181 17.49 -24.38 17.88
C GLU A 181 17.71 -23.06 18.67
N TYR A 182 16.60 -22.38 19.04
CA TYR A 182 16.63 -21.09 19.67
C TYR A 182 16.04 -21.14 21.08
N ARG A 183 16.67 -21.91 21.96
CA ARG A 183 16.31 -21.90 23.39
C ARG A 183 16.38 -20.50 24.03
N PRO A 184 17.36 -19.62 23.74
CA PRO A 184 17.41 -18.29 24.37
C PRO A 184 16.19 -17.42 24.05
N LYS A 185 15.67 -17.49 22.83
CA LYS A 185 14.51 -16.68 22.42
C LYS A 185 13.18 -17.14 23.05
N GLN A 186 13.04 -18.43 23.36
CA GLN A 186 11.85 -18.91 24.04
C GLN A 186 11.79 -18.47 25.49
N GLU A 187 12.93 -18.40 26.18
CA GLU A 187 13.02 -17.86 27.53
C GLU A 187 12.76 -16.36 27.54
N GLU A 188 13.27 -15.62 26.55
CA GLU A 188 13.01 -14.20 26.39
C GLU A 188 11.55 -13.90 26.08
N ILE A 189 10.92 -14.69 25.21
CA ILE A 189 9.48 -14.60 24.95
C ILE A 189 8.65 -14.97 26.19
N LYS A 190 9.04 -16.01 26.91
CA LYS A 190 8.39 -16.38 28.18
C LYS A 190 8.53 -15.25 29.21
N LYS A 191 9.73 -14.65 29.36
CA LYS A 191 9.95 -13.49 30.23
C LYS A 191 9.07 -12.30 29.83
N ARG A 192 8.99 -11.98 28.52
CA ARG A 192 8.10 -10.92 28.02
C ARG A 192 6.61 -11.20 28.25
N ILE A 193 6.18 -12.45 28.10
CA ILE A 193 4.79 -12.86 28.38
C ILE A 193 4.49 -12.77 29.89
N ILE A 194 5.44 -13.16 30.75
CA ILE A 194 5.30 -13.05 32.20
C ILE A 194 5.22 -11.58 32.60
N LEU A 195 6.18 -10.75 32.14
CA LEU A 195 6.21 -9.30 32.38
C LEU A 195 4.93 -8.61 31.87
N SER A 196 4.42 -8.99 30.68
CA SER A 196 3.16 -8.43 30.18
C SER A 196 1.95 -8.83 31.00
N LYS A 197 1.92 -10.05 31.57
CA LYS A 197 0.87 -10.50 32.47
C LYS A 197 0.94 -9.84 33.84
N GLU A 198 2.15 -9.61 34.36
CA GLU A 198 2.39 -8.89 35.59
C GLU A 198 2.02 -7.41 35.45
N ASN A 199 2.46 -6.75 34.39
CA ASN A 199 2.07 -5.38 34.08
C ASN A 199 0.54 -5.23 33.94
N LYS A 200 -0.13 -6.21 33.31
CA LYS A 200 -1.59 -6.20 33.19
C LYS A 200 -2.30 -6.41 34.55
N LYS A 201 -1.68 -7.18 35.47
CA LYS A 201 -2.19 -7.34 36.84
C LYS A 201 -2.01 -6.05 37.67
N ILE A 202 -0.84 -5.39 37.54
CA ILE A 202 -0.54 -4.11 38.20
C ILE A 202 -1.48 -3.03 37.67
N SER A 203 -1.68 -2.94 36.34
CA SER A 203 -2.61 -2.02 35.70
C SER A 203 -4.06 -2.20 36.21
N ASN A 204 -4.55 -3.43 36.28
CA ASN A 204 -5.89 -3.70 36.81
C ASN A 204 -6.03 -3.35 38.30
N LYS A 205 -4.99 -3.57 39.09
CA LYS A 205 -4.95 -3.17 40.51
C LYS A 205 -5.02 -1.66 40.66
N ASN A 206 -4.22 -0.92 39.87
CA ASN A 206 -4.19 0.53 39.86
C ASN A 206 -5.54 1.15 39.45
N ILE A 207 -6.21 0.60 38.45
CA ILE A 207 -7.56 1.03 38.04
C ILE A 207 -8.57 0.83 39.15
N ILE A 208 -8.50 -0.31 39.86
CA ILE A 208 -9.39 -0.57 41.01
C ILE A 208 -9.14 0.42 42.15
N GLU A 209 -7.87 0.73 42.44
CA GLU A 209 -7.50 1.74 43.43
C GLU A 209 -7.91 3.15 43.05
N MET A 210 -7.71 3.55 41.80
CA MET A 210 -8.21 4.83 41.27
C MET A 210 -9.71 4.98 41.44
N ARG A 211 -10.48 3.95 41.12
CA ARG A 211 -11.95 3.98 41.28
C ARG A 211 -12.40 4.16 42.73
N LYS A 212 -11.59 3.71 43.69
CA LYS A 212 -11.87 3.91 45.13
C LYS A 212 -11.63 5.37 45.56
N LEU A 213 -10.85 6.13 44.81
CA LEU A 213 -10.55 7.56 45.11
C LEU A 213 -11.65 8.51 44.58
N VAL A 214 -12.55 8.04 43.72
CA VAL A 214 -13.70 8.83 43.28
C VAL A 214 -14.58 9.13 44.49
N GLY A 215 -14.91 10.40 44.71
CA GLY A 215 -15.60 10.90 45.90
C GLY A 215 -14.67 11.37 47.02
N THR A 216 -13.33 11.19 46.90
CA THR A 216 -12.39 11.69 47.89
C THR A 216 -12.17 13.19 47.73
N LYS A 217 -12.13 13.91 48.85
CA LYS A 217 -11.88 15.38 48.87
C LYS A 217 -10.40 15.64 49.07
N ILE A 218 -9.82 16.47 48.16
CA ILE A 218 -8.46 16.97 48.27
C ILE A 218 -8.58 18.50 48.43
N GLY A 219 -8.34 18.97 49.63
CA GLY A 219 -8.61 20.39 49.97
C GLY A 219 -10.11 20.75 49.85
N THR A 220 -10.42 21.68 48.97
CA THR A 220 -11.81 22.08 48.66
C THR A 220 -12.41 21.39 47.45
N ALA A 221 -11.63 20.60 46.69
CA ALA A 221 -12.05 19.90 45.51
C ALA A 221 -12.38 18.42 45.78
N GLU A 222 -13.30 17.86 45.03
CA GLU A 222 -13.69 16.46 45.10
C GLU A 222 -13.36 15.76 43.77
N ILE A 223 -12.75 14.60 43.83
CA ILE A 223 -12.46 13.76 42.63
C ILE A 223 -13.79 13.20 42.13
N SER A 224 -14.31 13.71 41.02
CA SER A 224 -15.59 13.27 40.43
C SER A 224 -15.42 12.10 39.47
N SER A 225 -14.31 12.07 38.71
CA SER A 225 -13.99 10.99 37.76
C SER A 225 -12.55 11.10 37.27
N PHE A 226 -12.04 10.02 36.69
CA PHE A 226 -10.80 10.01 35.93
C PHE A 226 -11.10 9.93 34.44
N SER A 227 -10.36 10.67 33.59
CA SER A 227 -10.54 10.61 32.14
C SER A 227 -9.94 9.30 31.57
N GLU A 228 -10.53 8.77 30.50
CA GLU A 228 -10.00 7.61 29.78
C GLU A 228 -8.52 7.80 29.40
N HIS A 229 -8.16 9.00 28.98
CA HIS A 229 -6.77 9.34 28.63
C HIS A 229 -5.81 9.28 29.82
N PHE A 230 -6.28 9.59 31.04
CA PHE A 230 -5.47 9.44 32.24
C PHE A 230 -5.27 7.95 32.58
N GLU A 231 -6.31 7.14 32.43
CA GLU A 231 -6.24 5.68 32.65
C GLU A 231 -5.28 5.03 31.64
N GLU A 232 -5.34 5.41 30.35
CA GLU A 232 -4.42 4.93 29.31
C GLU A 232 -2.94 5.30 29.62
N ARG A 233 -2.69 6.55 30.02
CA ARG A 233 -1.35 7.03 30.35
C ARG A 233 -0.75 6.35 31.58
N MET A 234 -1.56 6.06 32.58
CA MET A 234 -1.14 5.30 33.76
C MET A 234 -0.76 3.87 33.38
N GLN A 235 -1.51 3.25 32.48
CA GLN A 235 -1.20 1.92 31.94
C GLN A 235 0.08 1.90 31.11
N GLU A 236 0.28 2.89 30.22
CA GLU A 236 1.46 2.99 29.36
C GLU A 236 2.75 3.24 30.16
N ARG A 237 2.68 4.04 31.21
CA ARG A 237 3.87 4.44 31.99
C ARG A 237 4.16 3.55 33.18
N GLY A 238 3.26 2.61 33.51
CA GLY A 238 3.45 1.70 34.66
C GLY A 238 3.59 2.45 36.00
N VAL A 239 2.95 3.63 36.12
CA VAL A 239 3.04 4.47 37.32
C VAL A 239 2.18 3.86 38.41
N GLU A 240 2.75 3.65 39.61
CA GLU A 240 1.98 3.21 40.78
C GLU A 240 1.23 4.39 41.40
N MET A 241 0.00 4.12 41.87
CA MET A 241 -0.88 5.18 42.43
C MET A 241 -0.30 5.83 43.68
N GLU A 242 0.52 5.14 44.48
CA GLU A 242 1.17 5.72 45.62
C GLU A 242 2.08 6.92 45.23
N SER A 243 2.77 6.83 44.09
CA SER A 243 3.62 7.92 43.59
C SER A 243 2.84 9.12 43.03
N VAL A 244 1.54 8.97 42.78
CA VAL A 244 0.65 10.06 42.30
C VAL A 244 0.02 10.81 43.50
N LEU A 245 -0.16 10.12 44.63
CA LEU A 245 -0.74 10.69 45.84
C LEU A 245 0.28 11.47 46.70
N ASP A 246 1.57 11.17 46.54
CA ASP A 246 2.66 11.83 47.25
C ASP A 246 3.21 13.09 46.55
N ALA A 247 2.66 13.47 45.38
CA ALA A 247 3.06 14.63 44.57
C ALA A 247 2.08 15.80 44.74
#